data_4385212f6f29b08c72a053e4165b0160
#
_entry.id   4385212f6f29b08c72a053e4165b0160
#
_cell.length_a   1.000
_cell.length_b   1.000
_cell.length_c   1.000
_cell.angle_alpha   90.00
_cell.angle_beta   90.00
_cell.angle_gamma   90.00
#
_symmetry.space_group_name_H-M   'P 1'
#
loop_
_entity.id
_entity.type
_entity.pdbx_description
1 polymer ?
#
loop_
_entity_poly.entity_id
_entity_poly.type
_entity_poly.pdbx_seq_one_letter_code
_entity_poly.pdbx_strand_id
1 'polypeptide(L)'
;ALVPNTVANVLRLRVEDSRPLMDVVMDWLRDKEALFILDNCEHLIDACAQFANSILQLCRGVRILASSREALGIAGEAAYRVPSLPTPNEPLDIHQLETFDSVKLFIQRATLTLPTFQLTDENASFVAQICHRLDGIPLAIELAAARVRALSVEQIAERLDDRFRLLTGGSRTALPRQQTLRALIDWSYQLLSEEERLLFRRLAVFVGGWTLDAAESVCGGERSGFDVLELMTHLVDRSLVNVEHGAGESR
;
A
#
# COMPACT_ATOMS: atom_id res chain seq x y z
N ALA A 1 21.34 13.96 -1.37
CA ALA A 1 21.26 15.28 -2.04
C ALA A 1 19.87 15.56 -2.67
N LEU A 2 19.08 14.53 -3.05
CA LEU A 2 17.78 14.75 -3.74
C LEU A 2 16.70 15.34 -2.81
N VAL A 3 16.50 14.79 -1.61
CA VAL A 3 15.43 15.22 -0.71
C VAL A 3 15.61 16.66 -0.25
N PRO A 4 16.78 17.10 0.28
CA PRO A 4 17.00 18.49 0.64
C PRO A 4 16.83 19.47 -0.54
N ASN A 5 17.25 19.08 -1.76
CA ASN A 5 17.07 19.91 -2.94
C ASN A 5 15.58 20.13 -3.28
N THR A 6 14.80 19.07 -3.23
CA THR A 6 13.37 19.15 -3.49
C THR A 6 12.68 20.04 -2.45
N VAL A 7 13.04 19.86 -1.16
CA VAL A 7 12.47 20.67 -0.08
C VAL A 7 12.85 22.16 -0.24
N ALA A 8 14.12 22.46 -0.52
CA ALA A 8 14.56 23.84 -0.73
C ALA A 8 13.82 24.51 -1.90
N ASN A 9 13.60 23.76 -3.00
CA ASN A 9 12.84 24.25 -4.16
C ASN A 9 11.37 24.54 -3.78
N VAL A 10 10.72 23.64 -3.04
CA VAL A 10 9.33 23.83 -2.58
C VAL A 10 9.23 25.05 -1.67
N LEU A 11 10.21 25.23 -0.78
CA LEU A 11 10.28 26.37 0.14
C LEU A 11 10.81 27.67 -0.53
N ARG A 12 11.21 27.60 -1.81
CA ARG A 12 11.77 28.69 -2.60
C ARG A 12 13.00 29.35 -1.92
N LEU A 13 13.83 28.52 -1.28
CA LEU A 13 15.04 29.00 -0.62
C LEU A 13 16.10 29.35 -1.66
N ARG A 14 16.77 30.49 -1.46
CA ARG A 14 17.96 30.83 -2.25
C ARG A 14 19.15 30.07 -1.66
N VAL A 15 19.79 29.30 -2.51
CA VAL A 15 20.99 28.53 -2.15
C VAL A 15 22.20 29.35 -2.58
N GLU A 16 23.06 29.67 -1.62
CA GLU A 16 24.37 30.21 -1.89
C GLU A 16 25.37 29.06 -2.04
N ASP A 17 26.23 29.11 -3.04
CA ASP A 17 27.15 28.01 -3.41
C ASP A 17 28.13 27.57 -2.29
N SER A 18 28.19 28.34 -1.18
CA SER A 18 29.16 28.13 -0.11
C SER A 18 28.63 27.33 1.09
N ARG A 19 27.30 27.05 1.19
CA ARG A 19 26.71 26.39 2.37
C ARG A 19 26.02 25.08 2.00
N PRO A 20 26.14 24.02 2.85
CA PRO A 20 25.35 22.82 2.67
C PRO A 20 23.86 23.13 2.66
N LEU A 21 23.14 22.63 1.66
CA LEU A 21 21.71 22.91 1.49
C LEU A 21 20.86 22.49 2.69
N MET A 22 21.25 21.41 3.36
CA MET A 22 20.57 20.94 4.56
C MET A 22 20.60 21.99 5.68
N ASP A 23 21.75 22.68 5.84
CA ASP A 23 21.90 23.72 6.86
C ASP A 23 21.01 24.93 6.56
N VAL A 24 20.86 25.29 5.28
CA VAL A 24 19.96 26.37 4.85
C VAL A 24 18.51 26.03 5.16
N VAL A 25 18.12 24.79 4.90
CA VAL A 25 16.76 24.30 5.20
C VAL A 25 16.52 24.28 6.73
N MET A 26 17.46 23.78 7.50
CA MET A 26 17.35 23.73 8.96
C MET A 26 17.30 25.13 9.59
N ASP A 27 18.16 26.06 9.15
CA ASP A 27 18.13 27.44 9.64
C ASP A 27 16.81 28.13 9.35
N TRP A 28 16.23 27.87 8.17
CA TRP A 28 14.92 28.43 7.80
C TRP A 28 13.78 27.85 8.64
N LEU A 29 13.87 26.57 9.05
CA LEU A 29 12.85 25.85 9.81
C LEU A 29 12.95 26.02 11.32
N ARG A 30 14.09 26.47 11.85
CA ARG A 30 14.44 26.46 13.28
C ARG A 30 13.34 27.00 14.20
N ASP A 31 12.76 28.14 13.84
CA ASP A 31 11.76 28.85 14.64
C ASP A 31 10.34 28.78 14.01
N LYS A 32 10.10 27.82 13.12
CA LYS A 32 8.83 27.69 12.43
C LYS A 32 8.02 26.50 12.93
N GLU A 33 6.72 26.66 12.90
CA GLU A 33 5.77 25.57 13.00
C GLU A 33 5.39 25.13 11.58
N ALA A 34 5.66 23.85 11.24
CA ALA A 34 5.41 23.31 9.91
C ALA A 34 5.08 21.82 9.96
N LEU A 35 4.22 21.38 9.03
CA LEU A 35 3.99 19.98 8.74
C LEU A 35 4.57 19.67 7.37
N PHE A 36 5.55 18.77 7.33
CA PHE A 36 6.05 18.18 6.09
C PHE A 36 5.26 16.92 5.76
N ILE A 37 4.79 16.83 4.53
CA ILE A 37 4.23 15.61 3.98
C ILE A 37 5.24 15.06 2.97
N LEU A 38 5.87 13.93 3.31
CA LEU A 38 6.80 13.21 2.44
C LEU A 38 6.04 12.02 1.86
N ASP A 39 5.70 12.09 0.58
CA ASP A 39 4.91 11.05 -0.07
C ASP A 39 5.80 10.09 -0.85
N ASN A 40 5.49 8.77 -0.75
CA ASN A 40 6.12 7.71 -1.53
C ASN A 40 7.63 7.55 -1.21
N CYS A 41 7.97 7.49 0.09
CA CYS A 41 9.37 7.50 0.57
C CYS A 41 10.14 6.22 0.26
N GLU A 42 9.47 5.11 -0.08
CA GLU A 42 10.10 3.80 -0.31
C GLU A 42 11.21 3.77 -1.37
N HIS A 43 11.27 4.76 -2.25
CA HIS A 43 12.33 4.87 -3.26
C HIS A 43 13.59 5.57 -2.76
N LEU A 44 13.47 6.32 -1.66
CA LEU A 44 14.51 7.16 -1.08
C LEU A 44 14.52 7.04 0.44
N ILE A 45 14.26 5.82 0.95
CA ILE A 45 14.01 5.59 2.38
C ILE A 45 15.13 6.15 3.25
N ASP A 46 16.38 5.82 2.97
CA ASP A 46 17.54 6.31 3.72
C ASP A 46 17.68 7.83 3.67
N ALA A 47 17.44 8.43 2.50
CA ALA A 47 17.53 9.89 2.35
C ALA A 47 16.39 10.60 3.07
N CYS A 48 15.18 10.05 3.05
CA CYS A 48 14.04 10.54 3.81
C CYS A 48 14.25 10.38 5.32
N ALA A 49 14.78 9.24 5.75
CA ALA A 49 15.11 8.97 7.16
C ALA A 49 16.16 9.94 7.68
N GLN A 50 17.26 10.14 6.94
CA GLN A 50 18.31 11.10 7.31
C GLN A 50 17.78 12.54 7.37
N PHE A 51 17.01 12.94 6.36
CA PHE A 51 16.36 14.25 6.33
C PHE A 51 15.43 14.45 7.52
N ALA A 52 14.52 13.52 7.76
CA ALA A 52 13.54 13.58 8.84
C ALA A 52 14.24 13.62 10.21
N ASN A 53 15.22 12.75 10.44
CA ASN A 53 15.97 12.71 11.70
C ASN A 53 16.70 14.04 11.96
N SER A 54 17.38 14.62 10.97
CA SER A 54 18.10 15.88 11.11
C SER A 54 17.16 17.05 11.43
N ILE A 55 16.00 17.13 10.77
CA ILE A 55 15.01 18.19 11.01
C ILE A 55 14.40 18.05 12.41
N LEU A 56 13.96 16.85 12.80
CA LEU A 56 13.27 16.63 14.08
C LEU A 56 14.17 16.84 15.29
N GLN A 57 15.48 16.66 15.15
CA GLN A 57 16.44 16.92 16.23
C GLN A 57 16.62 18.42 16.51
N LEU A 58 16.54 19.27 15.49
CA LEU A 58 16.91 20.70 15.60
C LEU A 58 15.71 21.64 15.50
N CYS A 59 14.62 21.23 14.86
CA CYS A 59 13.45 22.06 14.57
C CYS A 59 12.23 21.57 15.36
N ARG A 60 12.08 22.00 16.61
CA ARG A 60 11.05 21.51 17.54
C ARG A 60 9.60 21.76 17.10
N GLY A 61 9.37 22.79 16.29
CA GLY A 61 8.04 23.14 15.76
C GLY A 61 7.65 22.34 14.50
N VAL A 62 8.57 21.51 13.98
CA VAL A 62 8.31 20.76 12.75
C VAL A 62 7.75 19.38 13.07
N ARG A 63 6.73 18.98 12.28
CA ARG A 63 6.17 17.63 12.26
C ARG A 63 6.30 17.05 10.87
N ILE A 64 6.47 15.72 10.79
CA ILE A 64 6.62 15.02 9.52
C ILE A 64 5.58 13.92 9.45
N LEU A 65 4.83 13.89 8.36
CA LEU A 65 3.95 12.79 7.97
C LEU A 65 4.57 12.16 6.72
N ALA A 66 5.00 10.92 6.83
CA ALA A 66 5.58 10.19 5.70
C ALA A 66 4.62 9.08 5.25
N SER A 67 4.36 8.99 3.95
CA SER A 67 3.76 7.79 3.36
C SER A 67 4.87 6.92 2.79
N SER A 68 4.85 5.64 3.14
CA SER A 68 5.81 4.66 2.65
C SER A 68 5.24 3.26 2.81
N ARG A 69 5.83 2.29 2.13
CA ARG A 69 5.51 0.87 2.28
C ARG A 69 6.31 0.22 3.41
N GLU A 70 7.30 0.90 3.93
CA GLU A 70 8.12 0.51 5.07
C GLU A 70 8.39 1.73 5.96
N ALA A 71 8.66 1.49 7.25
CA ALA A 71 8.99 2.54 8.20
C ALA A 71 10.30 3.23 7.81
N LEU A 72 10.45 4.51 8.18
CA LEU A 72 11.71 5.25 8.02
C LEU A 72 12.80 4.71 8.96
N GLY A 73 12.42 4.05 10.06
CA GLY A 73 13.35 3.48 11.04
C GLY A 73 14.05 4.52 11.90
N ILE A 74 13.44 5.67 12.12
CA ILE A 74 14.01 6.75 12.93
C ILE A 74 13.46 6.77 14.36
N ALA A 75 14.22 7.32 15.31
CA ALA A 75 13.79 7.42 16.69
C ALA A 75 12.55 8.31 16.84
N GLY A 76 11.54 7.82 17.57
CA GLY A 76 10.28 8.53 17.82
C GLY A 76 9.26 8.43 16.68
N GLU A 77 9.53 7.61 15.68
CA GLU A 77 8.56 7.31 14.63
C GLU A 77 7.36 6.56 15.19
N ALA A 78 6.16 6.98 14.76
CA ALA A 78 4.92 6.27 15.02
C ALA A 78 4.40 5.70 13.69
N ALA A 79 4.59 4.42 13.47
CA ALA A 79 4.10 3.75 12.26
C ALA A 79 2.60 3.50 12.38
N TYR A 80 1.83 4.03 11.41
CA TYR A 80 0.40 3.76 11.27
C TYR A 80 0.13 2.97 9.99
N ARG A 81 -0.31 1.74 10.15
CA ARG A 81 -0.71 0.93 9.01
C ARG A 81 -2.12 1.31 8.56
N VAL A 82 -2.26 1.79 7.32
CA VAL A 82 -3.56 2.05 6.71
C VAL A 82 -4.21 0.71 6.36
N PRO A 83 -5.33 0.33 7.00
CA PRO A 83 -6.02 -0.92 6.68
C PRO A 83 -6.70 -0.85 5.31
N SER A 84 -7.00 -2.00 4.73
CA SER A 84 -7.95 -2.10 3.63
C SER A 84 -9.35 -1.65 4.08
N LEU A 85 -10.21 -1.30 3.12
CA LEU A 85 -11.60 -0.96 3.43
C LEU A 85 -12.33 -2.20 3.98
N PRO A 86 -13.20 -2.03 4.99
CA PRO A 86 -14.04 -3.11 5.49
C PRO A 86 -14.88 -3.73 4.37
N THR A 87 -15.01 -5.04 4.36
CA THR A 87 -15.78 -5.79 3.35
C THR A 87 -16.89 -6.60 3.99
N PRO A 88 -18.03 -6.80 3.31
CA PRO A 88 -19.07 -7.70 3.78
C PRO A 88 -18.58 -9.15 3.72
N ASN A 89 -18.76 -9.91 4.82
CA ASN A 89 -18.32 -11.31 4.93
C ASN A 89 -19.48 -12.31 4.95
N GLU A 90 -20.73 -11.81 5.00
CA GLU A 90 -21.94 -12.61 5.07
C GLU A 90 -23.04 -12.01 4.19
N PRO A 91 -24.09 -12.76 3.87
CA PRO A 91 -25.25 -12.22 3.16
C PRO A 91 -25.94 -11.12 3.99
N LEU A 92 -26.02 -9.93 3.41
CA LEU A 92 -26.61 -8.74 4.02
C LEU A 92 -27.63 -8.13 3.07
N ASP A 93 -28.60 -7.39 3.61
CA ASP A 93 -29.51 -6.59 2.82
C ASP A 93 -28.80 -5.35 2.21
N ILE A 94 -29.43 -4.69 1.25
CA ILE A 94 -28.84 -3.53 0.55
C ILE A 94 -28.46 -2.42 1.53
N HIS A 95 -29.30 -2.11 2.51
CA HIS A 95 -29.05 -1.03 3.44
C HIS A 95 -27.81 -1.30 4.32
N GLN A 96 -27.64 -2.56 4.71
CA GLN A 96 -26.46 -2.99 5.45
C GLN A 96 -25.22 -2.95 4.55
N LEU A 97 -25.31 -3.41 3.29
CA LEU A 97 -24.20 -3.36 2.35
C LEU A 97 -23.72 -1.95 2.07
N GLU A 98 -24.63 -0.99 1.94
CA GLU A 98 -24.29 0.43 1.74
C GLU A 98 -23.57 1.08 2.92
N THR A 99 -23.49 0.44 4.08
CA THR A 99 -22.69 0.93 5.21
C THR A 99 -21.20 0.70 5.01
N PHE A 100 -20.81 -0.31 4.23
CA PHE A 100 -19.40 -0.66 3.99
C PHE A 100 -18.73 0.31 3.02
N ASP A 101 -17.57 0.84 3.41
CA ASP A 101 -16.83 1.79 2.58
C ASP A 101 -16.30 1.18 1.28
N SER A 102 -16.01 -0.13 1.26
CA SER A 102 -15.67 -0.86 0.03
C SER A 102 -16.81 -0.87 -0.98
N VAL A 103 -18.04 -1.08 -0.51
CA VAL A 103 -19.26 -1.08 -1.34
C VAL A 103 -19.57 0.32 -1.83
N LYS A 104 -19.50 1.33 -0.94
CA LYS A 104 -19.67 2.75 -1.33
C LYS A 104 -18.69 3.15 -2.43
N LEU A 105 -17.41 2.78 -2.27
CA LEU A 105 -16.39 3.06 -3.28
C LEU A 105 -16.74 2.40 -4.62
N PHE A 106 -17.14 1.12 -4.60
CA PHE A 106 -17.56 0.41 -5.82
C PHE A 106 -18.73 1.13 -6.51
N ILE A 107 -19.80 1.45 -5.77
CA ILE A 107 -20.98 2.14 -6.31
C ILE A 107 -20.58 3.50 -6.91
N GLN A 108 -19.82 4.29 -6.17
CA GLN A 108 -19.37 5.61 -6.62
C GLN A 108 -18.60 5.52 -7.95
N ARG A 109 -17.64 4.59 -8.05
CA ARG A 109 -16.83 4.41 -9.25
C ARG A 109 -17.62 3.81 -10.41
N ALA A 110 -18.52 2.86 -10.11
CA ALA A 110 -19.44 2.28 -11.09
C ALA A 110 -20.37 3.34 -11.69
N THR A 111 -20.95 4.21 -10.86
CA THR A 111 -21.82 5.30 -11.32
C THR A 111 -21.07 6.35 -12.16
N LEU A 112 -19.81 6.66 -11.84
CA LEU A 112 -18.98 7.51 -12.68
C LEU A 112 -18.72 6.91 -14.07
N THR A 113 -18.63 5.59 -14.17
CA THR A 113 -18.37 4.87 -15.42
C THR A 113 -19.66 4.60 -16.20
N LEU A 114 -20.75 4.27 -15.50
CA LEU A 114 -22.08 3.99 -16.03
C LEU A 114 -23.11 4.75 -15.16
N PRO A 115 -23.57 5.95 -15.57
CA PRO A 115 -24.46 6.79 -14.77
C PRO A 115 -25.79 6.16 -14.37
N THR A 116 -26.22 5.12 -15.11
CA THR A 116 -27.43 4.35 -14.81
C THR A 116 -27.22 3.23 -13.81
N PHE A 117 -25.99 3.02 -13.34
CA PHE A 117 -25.68 1.98 -12.38
C PHE A 117 -26.36 2.25 -11.03
N GLN A 118 -27.03 1.25 -10.50
CA GLN A 118 -27.65 1.27 -9.18
C GLN A 118 -27.41 -0.08 -8.49
N LEU A 119 -27.26 -0.05 -7.19
CA LEU A 119 -27.28 -1.26 -6.37
C LEU A 119 -28.74 -1.75 -6.27
N THR A 120 -28.97 -3.01 -6.61
CA THR A 120 -30.29 -3.67 -6.60
C THR A 120 -30.18 -4.99 -5.86
N ASP A 121 -31.31 -5.57 -5.44
CA ASP A 121 -31.35 -6.90 -4.81
C ASP A 121 -30.72 -7.99 -5.69
N GLU A 122 -30.80 -7.83 -7.01
CA GLU A 122 -30.26 -8.79 -7.98
C GLU A 122 -28.72 -8.75 -8.04
N ASN A 123 -28.10 -7.57 -7.88
CA ASN A 123 -26.66 -7.40 -8.04
C ASN A 123 -25.89 -7.21 -6.72
N ALA A 124 -26.60 -6.97 -5.61
CA ALA A 124 -26.02 -6.67 -4.30
C ALA A 124 -25.07 -7.76 -3.80
N SER A 125 -25.45 -9.03 -3.95
CA SER A 125 -24.61 -10.17 -3.55
C SER A 125 -23.31 -10.25 -4.35
N PHE A 126 -23.35 -9.93 -5.63
CA PHE A 126 -22.15 -9.91 -6.48
C PHE A 126 -21.23 -8.74 -6.17
N VAL A 127 -21.79 -7.54 -5.86
CA VAL A 127 -20.98 -6.41 -5.40
C VAL A 127 -20.25 -6.74 -4.10
N ALA A 128 -20.96 -7.36 -3.14
CA ALA A 128 -20.38 -7.83 -1.89
C ALA A 128 -19.22 -8.82 -2.13
N GLN A 129 -19.45 -9.82 -3.00
CA GLN A 129 -18.43 -10.80 -3.39
C GLN A 129 -17.22 -10.14 -4.05
N ILE A 130 -17.42 -9.16 -4.95
CA ILE A 130 -16.33 -8.41 -5.59
C ILE A 130 -15.49 -7.71 -4.53
N CYS A 131 -16.12 -6.94 -3.64
CA CYS A 131 -15.41 -6.21 -2.58
C CYS A 131 -14.62 -7.17 -1.67
N HIS A 132 -15.23 -8.29 -1.27
CA HIS A 132 -14.59 -9.31 -0.45
C HIS A 132 -13.41 -9.97 -1.16
N ARG A 133 -13.57 -10.44 -2.39
CA ARG A 133 -12.51 -11.09 -3.19
C ARG A 133 -11.33 -10.16 -3.51
N LEU A 134 -11.57 -8.87 -3.47
CA LEU A 134 -10.54 -7.84 -3.66
C LEU A 134 -9.94 -7.35 -2.34
N ASP A 135 -10.24 -8.03 -1.22
CA ASP A 135 -9.70 -7.76 0.12
C ASP A 135 -9.88 -6.29 0.57
N GLY A 136 -10.91 -5.60 0.05
CA GLY A 136 -11.14 -4.19 0.34
C GLY A 136 -10.07 -3.23 -0.18
N ILE A 137 -9.19 -3.67 -1.08
CA ILE A 137 -8.12 -2.84 -1.66
C ILE A 137 -8.72 -1.78 -2.58
N PRO A 138 -8.61 -0.46 -2.26
CA PRO A 138 -9.29 0.59 -3.02
C PRO A 138 -9.02 0.57 -4.51
N LEU A 139 -7.75 0.50 -4.92
CA LEU A 139 -7.38 0.46 -6.34
C LEU A 139 -7.98 -0.75 -7.07
N ALA A 140 -8.04 -1.91 -6.41
CA ALA A 140 -8.63 -3.11 -7.01
C ALA A 140 -10.14 -2.95 -7.21
N ILE A 141 -10.82 -2.35 -6.24
CA ILE A 141 -12.26 -2.05 -6.31
C ILE A 141 -12.54 -1.05 -7.43
N GLU A 142 -11.75 0.02 -7.55
CA GLU A 142 -11.90 1.02 -8.63
C GLU A 142 -11.72 0.38 -10.02
N LEU A 143 -10.70 -0.47 -10.18
CA LEU A 143 -10.46 -1.18 -11.44
C LEU A 143 -11.59 -2.16 -11.79
N ALA A 144 -12.17 -2.84 -10.80
CA ALA A 144 -13.32 -3.72 -11.01
C ALA A 144 -14.57 -2.91 -11.36
N ALA A 145 -14.86 -1.84 -10.63
CA ALA A 145 -16.00 -0.97 -10.88
C ALA A 145 -15.96 -0.32 -12.27
N ALA A 146 -14.78 -0.01 -12.80
CA ALA A 146 -14.62 0.51 -14.17
C ALA A 146 -15.07 -0.49 -15.26
N ARG A 147 -15.23 -1.79 -14.93
CA ARG A 147 -15.65 -2.83 -15.89
C ARG A 147 -17.16 -2.91 -16.05
N VAL A 148 -17.97 -2.26 -15.21
CA VAL A 148 -19.45 -2.31 -15.32
C VAL A 148 -19.98 -1.76 -16.64
N ARG A 149 -19.16 -1.00 -17.38
CA ARG A 149 -19.51 -0.53 -18.73
C ARG A 149 -19.56 -1.65 -19.76
N ALA A 150 -18.75 -2.69 -19.58
CA ALA A 150 -18.58 -3.77 -20.56
C ALA A 150 -19.09 -5.13 -20.05
N LEU A 151 -19.23 -5.31 -18.74
CA LEU A 151 -19.59 -6.57 -18.09
C LEU A 151 -20.66 -6.32 -17.04
N SER A 152 -21.56 -7.30 -16.85
CA SER A 152 -22.45 -7.30 -15.69
C SER A 152 -21.64 -7.54 -14.40
N VAL A 153 -22.17 -7.10 -13.25
CA VAL A 153 -21.54 -7.31 -11.95
C VAL A 153 -21.31 -8.79 -11.66
N GLU A 154 -22.28 -9.64 -12.03
CA GLU A 154 -22.17 -11.10 -11.95
C GLU A 154 -20.97 -11.62 -12.76
N GLN A 155 -20.86 -11.19 -14.02
CA GLN A 155 -19.71 -11.57 -14.86
C GLN A 155 -18.37 -11.09 -14.32
N ILE A 156 -18.34 -9.94 -13.64
CA ILE A 156 -17.14 -9.46 -12.97
C ILE A 156 -16.81 -10.38 -11.79
N ALA A 157 -17.79 -10.72 -10.95
CA ALA A 157 -17.61 -11.61 -9.80
C ALA A 157 -17.08 -12.98 -10.23
N GLU A 158 -17.65 -13.60 -11.27
CA GLU A 158 -17.22 -14.90 -11.80
C GLU A 158 -15.76 -14.89 -12.30
N ARG A 159 -15.34 -13.78 -12.93
CA ARG A 159 -14.00 -13.67 -13.52
C ARG A 159 -12.92 -13.25 -12.54
N LEU A 160 -13.26 -12.91 -11.30
CA LEU A 160 -12.27 -12.51 -10.30
C LEU A 160 -11.36 -13.64 -9.82
N ASP A 161 -11.63 -14.90 -10.21
CA ASP A 161 -10.67 -16.00 -9.99
C ASP A 161 -9.38 -15.78 -10.80
N ASP A 162 -9.47 -15.10 -11.97
CA ASP A 162 -8.32 -14.60 -12.74
C ASP A 162 -8.22 -13.05 -12.61
N ARG A 163 -8.35 -12.56 -11.38
CA ARG A 163 -8.45 -11.11 -11.06
C ARG A 163 -7.32 -10.27 -11.65
N PHE A 164 -6.12 -10.82 -11.73
CA PHE A 164 -4.98 -10.09 -12.29
C PHE A 164 -5.12 -9.87 -13.81
N ARG A 165 -5.73 -10.80 -14.50
CA ARG A 165 -6.00 -10.70 -15.93
C ARG A 165 -7.14 -9.74 -16.26
N LEU A 166 -8.22 -9.79 -15.45
CA LEU A 166 -9.36 -8.90 -15.61
C LEU A 166 -9.00 -7.45 -15.33
N LEU A 167 -8.25 -7.20 -14.27
CA LEU A 167 -7.90 -5.86 -13.79
C LEU A 167 -6.68 -5.28 -14.54
N THR A 168 -6.73 -5.33 -15.86
CA THR A 168 -5.76 -4.68 -16.75
C THR A 168 -6.30 -3.33 -17.22
N GLY A 169 -5.51 -2.29 -17.16
CA GLY A 169 -5.91 -0.95 -17.60
C GLY A 169 -6.52 -0.12 -16.47
N GLY A 170 -5.76 0.73 -15.88
CA GLY A 170 -6.18 1.74 -14.91
C GLY A 170 -6.41 3.11 -15.56
N SER A 171 -6.43 4.15 -14.76
CA SER A 171 -6.52 5.52 -15.21
C SER A 171 -5.31 5.89 -16.09
N ARG A 172 -5.55 6.52 -17.23
CA ARG A 172 -4.48 7.02 -18.13
C ARG A 172 -3.64 8.12 -17.48
N THR A 173 -4.16 8.77 -16.44
CA THR A 173 -3.47 9.81 -15.69
C THR A 173 -2.65 9.27 -14.52
N ALA A 174 -2.88 8.01 -14.14
CA ALA A 174 -2.09 7.35 -13.12
C ALA A 174 -0.67 7.04 -13.63
N LEU A 175 0.29 6.97 -12.71
CA LEU A 175 1.64 6.51 -13.05
C LEU A 175 1.56 5.11 -13.68
N PRO A 176 2.45 4.77 -14.63
CA PRO A 176 2.41 3.47 -15.34
C PRO A 176 2.29 2.27 -14.40
N ARG A 177 2.98 2.29 -13.26
CA ARG A 177 2.93 1.24 -12.21
C ARG A 177 1.59 1.10 -11.50
N GLN A 178 0.70 2.10 -11.60
CA GLN A 178 -0.63 2.12 -10.98
C GLN A 178 -1.74 1.82 -11.97
N GLN A 179 -1.41 1.62 -13.24
CA GLN A 179 -2.42 1.40 -14.28
C GLN A 179 -3.14 0.05 -14.17
N THR A 180 -2.50 -0.92 -13.55
CA THR A 180 -3.08 -2.25 -13.35
C THR A 180 -2.73 -2.81 -11.98
N LEU A 181 -3.60 -3.65 -11.41
CA LEU A 181 -3.30 -4.36 -10.17
C LEU A 181 -2.08 -5.28 -10.36
N ARG A 182 -1.97 -5.92 -11.52
CA ARG A 182 -0.82 -6.75 -11.87
C ARG A 182 0.47 -5.93 -11.89
N ALA A 183 0.46 -4.77 -12.56
CA ALA A 183 1.61 -3.88 -12.60
C ALA A 183 2.02 -3.40 -11.20
N LEU A 184 1.05 -3.16 -10.31
CA LEU A 184 1.29 -2.80 -8.92
C LEU A 184 2.02 -3.92 -8.16
N ILE A 185 1.58 -5.17 -8.33
CA ILE A 185 2.20 -6.34 -7.68
C ILE A 185 3.57 -6.61 -8.29
N ASP A 186 3.69 -6.59 -9.63
CA ASP A 186 4.95 -6.79 -10.33
C ASP A 186 5.99 -5.74 -9.90
N TRP A 187 5.58 -4.48 -9.79
CA TRP A 187 6.44 -3.41 -9.30
C TRP A 187 6.87 -3.64 -7.84
N SER A 188 5.94 -4.06 -6.96
CA SER A 188 6.24 -4.40 -5.58
C SER A 188 7.26 -5.52 -5.47
N TYR A 189 7.11 -6.54 -6.31
CA TYR A 189 8.03 -7.67 -6.40
C TYR A 189 9.42 -7.25 -6.92
N GLN A 190 9.49 -6.30 -7.86
CA GLN A 190 10.76 -5.80 -8.39
C GLN A 190 11.59 -5.02 -7.37
N LEU A 191 10.97 -4.44 -6.34
CA LEU A 191 11.66 -3.74 -5.26
C LEU A 191 12.27 -4.68 -4.21
N LEU A 192 11.96 -5.97 -4.27
CA LEU A 192 12.54 -6.98 -3.38
C LEU A 192 13.99 -7.30 -3.75
N SER A 193 14.82 -7.60 -2.75
CA SER A 193 16.12 -8.24 -2.97
C SER A 193 15.95 -9.64 -3.56
N GLU A 194 17.01 -10.23 -4.08
CA GLU A 194 16.95 -11.62 -4.61
C GLU A 194 16.57 -12.64 -3.52
N GLU A 195 17.01 -12.42 -2.29
CA GLU A 195 16.72 -13.29 -1.14
C GLU A 195 15.25 -13.15 -0.73
N GLU A 196 14.73 -11.92 -0.64
CA GLU A 196 13.31 -11.64 -0.39
C GLU A 196 12.41 -12.22 -1.48
N ARG A 197 12.80 -12.10 -2.77
CA ARG A 197 12.06 -12.71 -3.89
C ARG A 197 12.05 -14.23 -3.80
N LEU A 198 13.16 -14.84 -3.40
CA LEU A 198 13.24 -16.29 -3.24
C LEU A 198 12.31 -16.76 -2.12
N LEU A 199 12.35 -16.11 -0.96
CA LEU A 199 11.44 -16.39 0.14
C LEU A 199 9.98 -16.21 -0.29
N PHE A 200 9.63 -15.07 -0.89
CA PHE A 200 8.28 -14.77 -1.32
C PHE A 200 7.71 -15.80 -2.30
N ARG A 201 8.54 -16.31 -3.22
CA ARG A 201 8.16 -17.40 -4.14
C ARG A 201 7.94 -18.73 -3.41
N ARG A 202 8.76 -19.04 -2.39
CA ARG A 202 8.61 -20.27 -1.60
C ARG A 202 7.35 -20.25 -0.74
N LEU A 203 6.99 -19.11 -0.20
CA LEU A 203 5.75 -18.92 0.57
C LEU A 203 4.49 -19.18 -0.24
N ALA A 204 4.54 -19.10 -1.56
CA ALA A 204 3.40 -19.37 -2.44
C ALA A 204 2.90 -20.84 -2.38
N VAL A 205 3.62 -21.74 -1.73
CA VAL A 205 3.16 -23.12 -1.50
C VAL A 205 2.02 -23.21 -0.50
N PHE A 206 1.93 -22.23 0.41
CA PHE A 206 0.91 -22.22 1.45
C PHE A 206 -0.43 -21.71 0.92
N VAL A 207 -1.51 -22.35 1.36
CA VAL A 207 -2.88 -21.95 1.06
C VAL A 207 -3.57 -21.57 2.37
N GLY A 208 -4.10 -20.35 2.48
CA GLY A 208 -4.86 -19.91 3.66
C GLY A 208 -4.02 -19.37 4.83
N GLY A 209 -2.72 -19.16 4.62
CA GLY A 209 -1.80 -18.62 5.64
C GLY A 209 -0.85 -19.66 6.20
N TRP A 210 0.09 -19.22 7.06
CA TRP A 210 1.14 -20.07 7.66
C TRP A 210 1.61 -19.47 8.99
N THR A 211 2.22 -20.31 9.82
CA THR A 211 2.97 -19.87 11.00
C THR A 211 4.43 -19.61 10.65
N LEU A 212 5.14 -18.88 11.49
CA LEU A 212 6.57 -18.63 11.30
C LEU A 212 7.36 -19.94 11.23
N ASP A 213 7.10 -20.88 12.16
CA ASP A 213 7.73 -22.20 12.21
C ASP A 213 7.53 -23.00 10.90
N ALA A 214 6.32 -22.90 10.32
CA ALA A 214 6.05 -23.54 9.03
C ALA A 214 6.84 -22.88 7.89
N ALA A 215 6.94 -21.54 7.89
CA ALA A 215 7.75 -20.82 6.91
C ALA A 215 9.24 -21.16 7.04
N GLU A 216 9.79 -21.22 8.24
CA GLU A 216 11.18 -21.62 8.50
C GLU A 216 11.44 -23.06 8.04
N SER A 217 10.54 -23.99 8.36
CA SER A 217 10.68 -25.39 7.99
C SER A 217 10.64 -25.61 6.48
N VAL A 218 9.76 -24.92 5.76
CA VAL A 218 9.56 -25.09 4.32
C VAL A 218 10.50 -24.22 3.49
N CYS A 219 10.75 -22.99 3.93
CA CYS A 219 11.50 -22.00 3.17
C CYS A 219 12.95 -21.87 3.61
N GLY A 220 13.28 -22.23 4.87
CA GLY A 220 14.61 -22.08 5.45
C GLY A 220 15.68 -23.02 4.91
N GLY A 221 15.38 -24.28 4.68
CA GLY A 221 16.26 -25.35 4.11
C GLY A 221 17.74 -25.28 4.51
N GLU A 222 18.43 -26.41 4.65
CA GLU A 222 19.82 -26.49 5.13
C GLU A 222 20.88 -25.71 4.31
N ARG A 223 20.49 -25.08 3.19
CA ARG A 223 21.37 -24.33 2.28
C ARG A 223 20.97 -22.85 2.11
N SER A 224 19.91 -22.39 2.74
CA SER A 224 19.56 -20.97 2.68
C SER A 224 20.36 -20.23 3.75
N GLY A 225 21.45 -19.58 3.35
CA GLY A 225 22.26 -18.76 4.25
C GLY A 225 21.60 -17.46 4.70
N PHE A 226 20.25 -17.38 4.68
CA PHE A 226 19.46 -16.20 5.06
C PHE A 226 18.54 -16.51 6.24
N ASP A 227 18.34 -15.51 7.06
CA ASP A 227 17.40 -15.56 8.19
C ASP A 227 15.97 -15.35 7.69
N VAL A 228 15.14 -16.41 7.79
CA VAL A 228 13.73 -16.38 7.34
C VAL A 228 12.94 -15.33 8.13
N LEU A 229 13.20 -15.20 9.43
CA LEU A 229 12.51 -14.21 10.28
C LEU A 229 12.83 -12.77 9.84
N GLU A 230 14.10 -12.47 9.56
CA GLU A 230 14.52 -11.15 9.08
C GLU A 230 13.85 -10.81 7.74
N LEU A 231 13.95 -11.72 6.77
CA LEU A 231 13.33 -11.51 5.45
C LEU A 231 11.80 -11.45 5.53
N MET A 232 11.17 -12.25 6.42
CA MET A 232 9.73 -12.19 6.66
C MET A 232 9.32 -10.82 7.21
N THR A 233 10.10 -10.28 8.16
CA THR A 233 9.89 -8.94 8.71
C THR A 233 9.91 -7.89 7.60
N HIS A 234 10.87 -7.97 6.69
CA HIS A 234 10.94 -7.06 5.54
C HIS A 234 9.72 -7.19 4.61
N LEU A 235 9.22 -8.42 4.36
CA LEU A 235 8.02 -8.63 3.54
C LEU A 235 6.77 -8.06 4.21
N VAL A 236 6.67 -8.15 5.55
CA VAL A 236 5.60 -7.54 6.35
C VAL A 236 5.68 -6.02 6.28
N ASP A 237 6.86 -5.44 6.49
CA ASP A 237 7.09 -3.99 6.43
C ASP A 237 6.70 -3.42 5.06
N ARG A 238 6.91 -4.18 3.99
CA ARG A 238 6.53 -3.81 2.62
C ARG A 238 5.08 -4.13 2.26
N SER A 239 4.28 -4.56 3.23
CA SER A 239 2.85 -4.90 3.06
C SER A 239 2.59 -6.01 2.01
N LEU A 240 3.56 -6.89 1.79
CA LEU A 240 3.43 -8.08 0.92
C LEU A 240 2.97 -9.31 1.71
N VAL A 241 3.16 -9.30 3.01
CA VAL A 241 2.68 -10.31 3.96
C VAL A 241 1.91 -9.61 5.07
N ASN A 242 0.78 -10.18 5.47
CA ASN A 242 0.00 -9.74 6.62
C ASN A 242 0.28 -10.64 7.82
N VAL A 243 0.37 -10.03 9.01
CA VAL A 243 0.44 -10.77 10.27
C VAL A 243 -0.91 -10.65 10.98
N GLU A 244 -1.53 -11.79 11.27
CA GLU A 244 -2.72 -11.86 12.12
C GLU A 244 -2.28 -12.32 13.52
N HIS A 245 -2.61 -11.51 14.53
CA HIS A 245 -2.36 -11.87 15.92
C HIS A 245 -3.56 -12.67 16.45
N GLY A 246 -3.45 -14.00 16.41
CA GLY A 246 -4.39 -14.90 17.09
C GLY A 246 -4.00 -15.09 18.56
N ALA A 247 -4.96 -15.51 19.40
CA ALA A 247 -4.69 -15.82 20.81
C ALA A 247 -3.79 -17.05 20.92
N GLY A 248 -2.47 -16.87 20.84
CA GLY A 248 -1.45 -17.88 21.07
C GLY A 248 -0.40 -18.08 19.97
N GLU A 249 -0.64 -17.70 18.72
CA GLU A 249 0.35 -17.82 17.64
C GLU A 249 0.15 -16.71 16.60
N SER A 250 1.24 -16.09 16.14
CA SER A 250 1.21 -15.16 15.01
C SER A 250 1.10 -15.96 13.69
N ARG A 251 0.10 -15.68 12.88
CA ARG A 251 -0.10 -16.25 11.54
C ARG A 251 0.09 -15.22 10.46
#